data_69a96d4d7308be30256dbfa6920cac75
#
_entry.id   69a96d4d7308be30256dbfa6920cac75
#
_cell.length_a   1.000
_cell.length_b   1.000
_cell.length_c   1.000
_cell.angle_alpha   90.00
_cell.angle_beta   90.00
_cell.angle_gamma   90.00
#
_symmetry.space_group_name_H-M   'P 1'
#
loop_
_entity.id
_entity.type
_entity.pdbx_description
1 polymer ?
#
loop_
_entity_poly.entity_id
_entity_poly.type
_entity_poly.pdbx_seq_one_letter_code
_entity_poly.pdbx_strand_id
1 'polypeptide(L)'
;MGFSLSGLTSVAYPYLVSQLPTSIASPPEAAAKTHPPTKFIMKKLLNDPAAYADQTLAGLCRAHPEFYRLSPESPRVVVRPDSPVPGRVGIVTGGGSGHLPVFTGYVGRGLLNACAVGDVFASPSADEMAIAMRAANGGAGVLRLYGNYGGDIMNFDMAGEMLELEDIASSTVKVADDVASAPFAERQKRRGVAGMVYAFKIAGAAAEEGLNLQEVTRLAQKAADNARSMGVALSPCIVPMAGKPTFTLEENEMEIGMGIHGEPGVHRGELKPADAVADEILDTILAECSLKSGNRVSILVNSLGATPLEELYILYARVADRLEKLGAQIVMPLVGRYATSMEMAGASITLFLLDSELEALLRAPSECAFWKVT
;
A
#
# COMPACT_ATOMS: atom_id res chain seq x y z
N MET A 1 -31.97 60.82 10.11
CA MET A 1 -32.86 60.55 8.99
C MET A 1 -33.01 59.06 8.93
N GLY A 2 -33.91 58.53 9.46
CA GLY A 2 -35.16 58.04 9.84
C GLY A 2 -36.04 57.75 8.66
N PHE A 3 -36.39 56.48 8.45
CA PHE A 3 -37.74 56.09 8.00
C PHE A 3 -38.07 54.69 8.49
N SER A 4 -39.23 54.70 9.11
CA SER A 4 -39.92 53.66 9.84
C SER A 4 -41.07 53.06 9.01
N LEU A 5 -41.50 51.84 9.41
CA LEU A 5 -42.88 51.29 9.42
C LEU A 5 -43.44 50.73 8.09
N SER A 6 -43.91 49.57 8.11
CA SER A 6 -45.09 48.86 8.67
C SER A 6 -46.01 48.38 7.56
N GLY A 7 -46.56 47.18 7.67
CA GLY A 7 -47.62 46.67 6.81
C GLY A 7 -47.96 45.19 7.11
N LEU A 8 -48.63 44.99 8.26
CA LEU A 8 -49.39 43.76 8.57
C LEU A 8 -50.64 43.69 7.68
N THR A 9 -50.93 42.52 7.08
CA THR A 9 -52.34 42.11 6.88
C THR A 9 -52.44 40.56 6.98
N SER A 10 -53.07 40.14 8.08
CA SER A 10 -53.60 38.81 8.29
C SER A 10 -54.86 38.63 7.46
N VAL A 11 -54.99 37.48 6.76
CA VAL A 11 -56.30 37.05 6.26
C VAL A 11 -56.57 35.68 6.87
N ALA A 12 -57.59 35.68 7.76
CA ALA A 12 -58.22 34.49 8.30
C ALA A 12 -59.24 33.96 7.29
N TYR A 13 -59.30 32.65 7.13
CA TYR A 13 -60.45 31.94 6.49
C TYR A 13 -61.02 30.91 7.47
N PRO A 14 -62.34 30.74 7.47
CA PRO A 14 -63.10 30.11 8.55
C PRO A 14 -63.23 28.58 8.39
N TYR A 15 -63.43 27.97 9.55
CA TYR A 15 -63.75 26.57 9.76
C TYR A 15 -65.05 26.14 9.05
N LEU A 16 -65.01 25.01 8.36
CA LEU A 16 -66.19 24.19 8.06
C LEU A 16 -65.94 22.78 8.61
N VAL A 17 -66.67 22.49 9.68
CA VAL A 17 -66.81 21.15 10.25
C VAL A 17 -67.91 20.41 9.51
N SER A 18 -67.62 19.27 8.86
CA SER A 18 -68.64 18.30 8.49
C SER A 18 -68.05 16.87 8.51
N GLN A 19 -68.49 16.12 9.51
CA GLN A 19 -68.84 14.71 9.53
C GLN A 19 -67.84 13.67 8.95
N LEU A 20 -67.24 12.91 9.86
CA LEU A 20 -66.53 11.64 9.63
C LEU A 20 -67.50 10.49 9.29
N PRO A 21 -67.15 9.61 8.34
CA PRO A 21 -67.60 8.22 8.39
C PRO A 21 -66.50 7.32 8.98
N THR A 22 -66.88 6.61 10.00
CA THR A 22 -66.13 5.51 10.61
C THR A 22 -66.08 4.32 9.66
N SER A 23 -64.92 4.05 9.05
CA SER A 23 -64.55 2.73 8.56
C SER A 23 -63.02 2.67 8.51
N ILE A 24 -62.44 2.04 9.52
CA ILE A 24 -61.00 1.74 9.56
C ILE A 24 -60.81 0.48 8.70
N ALA A 25 -60.45 0.68 7.43
CA ALA A 25 -59.82 -0.37 6.64
C ALA A 25 -58.34 -0.36 6.92
N SER A 26 -57.78 -1.48 7.37
CA SER A 26 -56.34 -1.70 7.54
C SER A 26 -55.61 -1.40 6.24
N PRO A 27 -54.47 -0.69 6.28
CA PRO A 27 -53.67 -0.46 5.07
C PRO A 27 -53.17 -1.80 4.53
N PRO A 28 -53.13 -1.99 3.20
CA PRO A 28 -52.55 -3.20 2.61
C PRO A 28 -51.08 -3.26 3.00
N GLU A 29 -50.67 -4.42 3.47
CA GLU A 29 -49.28 -4.80 3.71
C GLU A 29 -48.45 -4.44 2.47
N ALA A 30 -47.61 -3.43 2.57
CA ALA A 30 -46.74 -3.04 1.49
C ALA A 30 -45.77 -4.21 1.22
N ALA A 31 -46.04 -4.96 0.15
CA ALA A 31 -45.13 -5.96 -0.35
C ALA A 31 -43.75 -5.33 -0.50
N ALA A 32 -42.82 -5.73 0.34
CA ALA A 32 -41.42 -5.34 0.21
C ALA A 32 -40.98 -5.67 -1.23
N LYS A 33 -40.76 -4.65 -2.04
CA LYS A 33 -40.15 -4.80 -3.34
C LYS A 33 -38.74 -5.35 -3.09
N THR A 34 -38.59 -6.65 -3.19
CA THR A 34 -37.29 -7.29 -3.29
C THR A 34 -36.69 -6.79 -4.61
N HIS A 35 -35.83 -5.76 -4.53
CA HIS A 35 -35.01 -5.41 -5.65
C HIS A 35 -34.16 -6.63 -6.00
N PRO A 36 -34.11 -7.07 -7.27
CA PRO A 36 -33.18 -8.11 -7.66
C PRO A 36 -31.77 -7.65 -7.24
N PRO A 37 -30.88 -8.56 -6.80
CA PRO A 37 -29.53 -8.19 -6.40
C PRO A 37 -28.91 -7.38 -7.54
N THR A 38 -28.50 -6.17 -7.22
CA THR A 38 -27.85 -5.26 -8.17
C THR A 38 -26.66 -6.01 -8.74
N LYS A 39 -26.71 -6.41 -10.01
CA LYS A 39 -25.59 -7.06 -10.67
C LYS A 39 -24.47 -6.03 -10.68
N PHE A 40 -23.46 -6.21 -9.81
CA PHE A 40 -22.30 -5.34 -9.76
C PHE A 40 -21.63 -5.39 -11.15
N ILE A 41 -21.78 -4.32 -11.91
CA ILE A 41 -21.08 -4.18 -13.17
C ILE A 41 -19.69 -3.69 -12.83
N MET A 42 -18.71 -4.55 -12.96
CA MET A 42 -17.31 -4.19 -12.80
C MET A 42 -16.89 -3.20 -13.89
N LYS A 43 -16.69 -1.93 -13.51
CA LYS A 43 -16.19 -0.89 -14.42
C LYS A 43 -14.66 -0.84 -14.33
N LYS A 44 -13.97 -1.69 -15.09
CA LYS A 44 -12.51 -1.70 -15.19
C LYS A 44 -12.08 -1.75 -16.65
N LEU A 45 -10.96 -1.10 -16.95
CA LEU A 45 -10.31 -1.18 -18.27
C LEU A 45 -9.46 -2.45 -18.33
N LEU A 46 -10.08 -3.56 -18.66
CA LEU A 46 -9.45 -4.86 -18.85
C LEU A 46 -10.16 -5.63 -19.96
N ASN A 47 -9.48 -6.60 -20.54
CA ASN A 47 -10.07 -7.50 -21.53
C ASN A 47 -10.65 -8.74 -20.83
N ASP A 48 -9.78 -9.60 -20.32
CA ASP A 48 -10.13 -10.81 -19.58
C ASP A 48 -9.61 -10.68 -18.14
N PRO A 49 -10.47 -10.85 -17.11
CA PRO A 49 -10.05 -10.86 -15.72
C PRO A 49 -8.90 -11.83 -15.42
N ALA A 50 -8.88 -13.02 -16.07
CA ALA A 50 -7.82 -14.00 -15.88
C ALA A 50 -6.46 -13.56 -16.47
N ALA A 51 -6.48 -12.72 -17.49
CA ALA A 51 -5.27 -12.17 -18.12
C ALA A 51 -4.78 -10.85 -17.53
N TYR A 52 -5.39 -10.37 -16.44
CA TYR A 52 -5.11 -9.06 -15.87
C TYR A 52 -3.62 -8.85 -15.57
N ALA A 53 -2.99 -9.78 -14.85
CA ALA A 53 -1.59 -9.65 -14.48
C ALA A 53 -0.67 -9.72 -15.71
N ASP A 54 -0.87 -10.69 -16.60
CA ASP A 54 -0.03 -10.87 -17.78
C ASP A 54 -0.08 -9.67 -18.72
N GLN A 55 -1.28 -9.15 -18.97
CA GLN A 55 -1.45 -7.96 -19.82
C GLN A 55 -0.88 -6.70 -19.18
N THR A 56 -1.00 -6.57 -17.85
CA THR A 56 -0.38 -5.47 -17.11
C THR A 56 1.14 -5.51 -17.23
N LEU A 57 1.78 -6.67 -17.01
CA LEU A 57 3.23 -6.82 -17.09
C LEU A 57 3.76 -6.61 -18.50
N ALA A 58 3.06 -7.15 -19.51
CA ALA A 58 3.40 -6.91 -20.91
C ALA A 58 3.33 -5.42 -21.27
N GLY A 59 2.28 -4.71 -20.81
CA GLY A 59 2.13 -3.27 -21.00
C GLY A 59 3.22 -2.46 -20.31
N LEU A 60 3.51 -2.78 -19.05
CA LEU A 60 4.52 -2.12 -18.23
C LEU A 60 5.92 -2.23 -18.86
N CYS A 61 6.34 -3.44 -19.24
CA CYS A 61 7.66 -3.67 -19.85
C CYS A 61 7.78 -3.00 -21.23
N ARG A 62 6.67 -2.89 -21.99
CA ARG A 62 6.67 -2.16 -23.27
C ARG A 62 6.72 -0.65 -23.11
N ALA A 63 6.13 -0.12 -22.04
CA ALA A 63 6.13 1.32 -21.76
C ALA A 63 7.48 1.81 -21.20
N HIS A 64 8.22 0.93 -20.50
CA HIS A 64 9.46 1.25 -19.79
C HIS A 64 10.57 0.21 -20.05
N PRO A 65 10.97 -0.02 -21.32
CA PRO A 65 11.97 -1.04 -21.66
C PRO A 65 13.36 -0.75 -21.09
N GLU A 66 13.63 0.48 -20.70
CA GLU A 66 14.86 0.90 -20.03
C GLU A 66 14.97 0.41 -18.58
N PHE A 67 13.82 0.10 -17.93
CA PHE A 67 13.79 -0.38 -16.55
C PHE A 67 13.38 -1.86 -16.44
N TYR A 68 12.54 -2.35 -17.37
CA TYR A 68 11.89 -3.66 -17.22
C TYR A 68 12.01 -4.52 -18.47
N ARG A 69 12.31 -5.79 -18.26
CA ARG A 69 12.09 -6.87 -19.23
C ARG A 69 11.42 -8.05 -18.56
N LEU A 70 10.62 -8.79 -19.31
CA LEU A 70 10.13 -10.09 -18.85
C LEU A 70 11.26 -11.13 -18.91
N SER A 71 11.28 -12.07 -17.96
CA SER A 71 12.15 -13.23 -18.05
C SER A 71 11.75 -14.09 -19.26
N PRO A 72 12.70 -14.66 -20.00
CA PRO A 72 12.38 -15.61 -21.06
C PRO A 72 11.79 -16.93 -20.51
N GLU A 73 11.99 -17.21 -19.22
CA GLU A 73 11.51 -18.42 -18.56
C GLU A 73 10.09 -18.32 -18.01
N SER A 74 9.62 -17.08 -17.71
CA SER A 74 8.27 -16.85 -17.20
C SER A 74 7.78 -15.42 -17.53
N PRO A 75 6.56 -15.25 -18.06
CA PRO A 75 5.94 -13.94 -18.26
C PRO A 75 5.54 -13.27 -16.95
N ARG A 76 5.62 -13.96 -15.83
CA ARG A 76 5.31 -13.48 -14.47
C ARG A 76 6.54 -13.05 -13.69
N VAL A 77 7.71 -13.00 -14.32
CA VAL A 77 8.95 -12.53 -13.71
C VAL A 77 9.48 -11.32 -14.48
N VAL A 78 9.54 -10.19 -13.79
CA VAL A 78 10.10 -8.93 -14.30
C VAL A 78 11.50 -8.76 -13.76
N VAL A 79 12.42 -8.41 -14.64
CA VAL A 79 13.85 -8.33 -14.37
C VAL A 79 14.40 -6.98 -14.85
N ARG A 80 15.32 -6.40 -14.12
CA ARG A 80 16.10 -5.24 -14.55
C ARG A 80 16.92 -5.61 -15.80
N PRO A 81 16.97 -4.78 -16.87
CA PRO A 81 17.60 -5.15 -18.14
C PRO A 81 19.08 -5.56 -18.02
N ASP A 82 19.84 -4.93 -17.11
CA ASP A 82 21.26 -5.21 -16.85
C ASP A 82 21.49 -6.29 -15.76
N SER A 83 20.43 -6.91 -15.23
CA SER A 83 20.53 -8.02 -14.26
C SER A 83 20.79 -9.35 -14.99
N PRO A 84 21.62 -10.26 -14.40
CA PRO A 84 22.33 -10.09 -13.13
C PRO A 84 23.54 -9.17 -13.24
N VAL A 85 23.85 -8.41 -12.17
CA VAL A 85 25.05 -7.56 -12.12
C VAL A 85 26.20 -8.36 -11.51
N PRO A 86 27.27 -8.67 -12.27
CA PRO A 86 28.36 -9.51 -11.79
C PRO A 86 29.02 -8.98 -10.51
N GLY A 87 29.22 -9.87 -9.53
CA GLY A 87 29.85 -9.57 -8.26
C GLY A 87 29.01 -8.75 -7.29
N ARG A 88 27.72 -8.50 -7.61
CA ARG A 88 26.77 -7.79 -6.75
C ARG A 88 25.71 -8.70 -6.18
N VAL A 89 25.21 -8.34 -5.01
CA VAL A 89 24.05 -8.99 -4.39
C VAL A 89 22.81 -8.67 -5.21
N GLY A 90 22.05 -9.70 -5.59
CA GLY A 90 20.75 -9.54 -6.22
C GLY A 90 19.65 -9.30 -5.17
N ILE A 91 18.79 -8.31 -5.39
CA ILE A 91 17.63 -8.06 -4.53
C ILE A 91 16.37 -8.51 -5.27
N VAL A 92 15.63 -9.45 -4.67
CA VAL A 92 14.41 -10.00 -5.26
C VAL A 92 13.23 -9.81 -4.34
N THR A 93 12.11 -9.39 -4.91
CA THR A 93 10.82 -9.35 -4.25
C THR A 93 9.80 -10.19 -5.00
N GLY A 94 8.66 -10.39 -4.39
CA GLY A 94 7.49 -11.00 -5.02
C GLY A 94 6.23 -10.65 -4.27
N GLY A 95 5.12 -10.75 -4.97
CA GLY A 95 3.79 -10.53 -4.41
C GLY A 95 2.72 -10.50 -5.48
N GLY A 96 1.47 -10.32 -5.06
CA GLY A 96 0.32 -10.28 -5.95
C GLY A 96 0.28 -9.04 -6.84
N SER A 97 -0.33 -9.17 -8.01
CA SER A 97 -0.75 -8.02 -8.82
C SER A 97 -1.75 -7.16 -8.08
N GLY A 98 -1.93 -5.90 -8.51
CA GLY A 98 -2.91 -4.96 -7.94
C GLY A 98 -2.31 -3.94 -6.98
N HIS A 99 -1.00 -3.98 -6.73
CA HIS A 99 -0.30 -3.11 -5.79
C HIS A 99 0.64 -2.08 -6.42
N LEU A 100 0.67 -1.99 -7.75
CA LEU A 100 1.63 -1.15 -8.47
C LEU A 100 1.68 0.30 -7.92
N PRO A 101 2.86 0.86 -7.59
CA PRO A 101 4.23 0.39 -7.90
C PRO A 101 4.78 -0.79 -7.09
N VAL A 102 4.33 -1.02 -5.83
CA VAL A 102 4.74 -2.23 -5.10
C VAL A 102 4.22 -3.45 -5.87
N PHE A 103 4.96 -4.39 -6.18
CA PHE A 103 6.33 -4.82 -6.02
C PHE A 103 7.15 -4.49 -7.28
N THR A 104 6.58 -4.80 -8.45
CA THR A 104 7.19 -4.76 -9.80
C THR A 104 7.76 -3.40 -10.16
N GLY A 105 7.06 -2.31 -9.81
CA GLY A 105 7.45 -0.95 -10.15
C GLY A 105 8.78 -0.50 -9.52
N TYR A 106 9.28 -1.21 -8.51
CA TYR A 106 10.56 -0.92 -7.87
C TYR A 106 11.73 -1.74 -8.42
N VAL A 107 11.54 -2.51 -9.48
CA VAL A 107 12.66 -3.08 -10.24
C VAL A 107 13.39 -1.92 -10.91
N GLY A 108 14.70 -1.76 -10.61
CA GLY A 108 15.47 -0.63 -11.09
C GLY A 108 16.82 -0.50 -10.38
N ARG A 109 17.67 0.40 -10.86
CA ARG A 109 18.99 0.64 -10.31
C ARG A 109 18.89 1.25 -8.90
N GLY A 110 19.67 0.73 -7.94
CA GLY A 110 19.64 1.17 -6.55
C GLY A 110 18.35 0.78 -5.81
N LEU A 111 17.61 -0.20 -6.36
CA LEU A 111 16.36 -0.77 -5.86
C LEU A 111 16.39 -2.30 -6.05
N LEU A 112 15.40 -2.87 -6.75
CA LEU A 112 15.27 -4.32 -6.96
C LEU A 112 15.91 -4.78 -8.28
N ASN A 113 16.42 -6.01 -8.30
CA ASN A 113 16.93 -6.66 -9.52
C ASN A 113 15.83 -7.42 -10.27
N ALA A 114 14.92 -8.08 -9.54
CA ALA A 114 13.84 -8.83 -10.12
C ALA A 114 12.61 -8.91 -9.18
N CYS A 115 11.45 -9.21 -9.78
CA CYS A 115 10.19 -9.38 -9.08
C CYS A 115 9.42 -10.55 -9.69
N ALA A 116 8.98 -11.51 -8.85
CA ALA A 116 7.98 -12.52 -9.21
C ALA A 116 6.58 -11.98 -8.93
N VAL A 117 5.63 -12.22 -9.84
CA VAL A 117 4.30 -11.58 -9.79
C VAL A 117 3.20 -12.63 -9.85
N GLY A 118 2.40 -12.70 -8.78
CA GLY A 118 1.23 -13.54 -8.70
C GLY A 118 -0.03 -12.93 -9.35
N ASP A 119 -1.13 -13.66 -9.26
CA ASP A 119 -2.45 -13.13 -9.59
C ASP A 119 -2.83 -11.98 -8.64
N VAL A 120 -3.98 -11.35 -8.89
CA VAL A 120 -4.40 -10.21 -8.06
C VAL A 120 -4.53 -10.63 -6.59
N PHE A 121 -3.71 -10.00 -5.74
CA PHE A 121 -3.64 -10.23 -4.29
C PHE A 121 -3.24 -11.68 -3.89
N ALA A 122 -2.61 -12.41 -4.80
CA ALA A 122 -2.14 -13.76 -4.56
C ALA A 122 -0.62 -13.87 -4.72
N SER A 123 0.01 -14.69 -3.88
CA SER A 123 1.46 -14.93 -3.94
C SER A 123 1.84 -15.61 -5.26
N PRO A 124 2.98 -15.23 -5.91
CA PRO A 124 3.54 -15.98 -7.02
C PRO A 124 4.00 -17.37 -6.59
N SER A 125 4.14 -18.28 -7.54
CA SER A 125 4.62 -19.66 -7.27
C SER A 125 6.09 -19.69 -6.84
N ALA A 126 6.50 -20.76 -6.16
CA ALA A 126 7.90 -20.98 -5.80
C ALA A 126 8.82 -21.04 -7.04
N ASP A 127 8.33 -21.62 -8.14
CA ASP A 127 9.08 -21.66 -9.40
C ASP A 127 9.35 -20.28 -9.98
N GLU A 128 8.34 -19.38 -9.99
CA GLU A 128 8.50 -17.99 -10.44
C GLU A 128 9.47 -17.22 -9.54
N MET A 129 9.40 -17.45 -8.22
CA MET A 129 10.34 -16.85 -7.27
C MET A 129 11.76 -17.37 -7.50
N ALA A 130 11.96 -18.66 -7.75
CA ALA A 130 13.27 -19.25 -8.08
C ALA A 130 13.83 -18.68 -9.39
N ILE A 131 12.99 -18.54 -10.44
CA ILE A 131 13.38 -17.89 -11.69
C ILE A 131 13.84 -16.45 -11.45
N ALA A 132 13.11 -15.67 -10.65
CA ALA A 132 13.48 -14.31 -10.31
C ALA A 132 14.82 -14.24 -9.57
N MET A 133 15.04 -15.18 -8.63
CA MET A 133 16.28 -15.26 -7.86
C MET A 133 17.49 -15.63 -8.74
N ARG A 134 17.36 -16.60 -9.66
CA ARG A 134 18.41 -16.94 -10.63
C ARG A 134 18.73 -15.75 -11.54
N ALA A 135 17.70 -15.05 -12.04
CA ALA A 135 17.86 -13.88 -12.90
C ALA A 135 18.54 -12.68 -12.18
N ALA A 136 18.49 -12.64 -10.85
CA ALA A 136 19.14 -11.61 -10.04
C ALA A 136 20.54 -11.97 -9.55
N ASN A 137 20.91 -13.28 -9.58
CA ASN A 137 22.18 -13.76 -8.99
C ASN A 137 23.41 -13.36 -9.81
N GLY A 138 24.15 -12.37 -9.34
CA GLY A 138 25.44 -11.93 -9.89
C GLY A 138 26.66 -12.66 -9.33
N GLY A 139 26.45 -13.74 -8.56
CA GLY A 139 27.51 -14.52 -7.92
C GLY A 139 27.86 -14.08 -6.50
N ALA A 140 27.26 -12.99 -5.98
CA ALA A 140 27.44 -12.53 -4.59
C ALA A 140 26.26 -12.92 -3.69
N GLY A 141 25.33 -13.75 -4.18
CA GLY A 141 24.14 -14.21 -3.48
C GLY A 141 22.91 -13.31 -3.73
N VAL A 142 21.77 -13.72 -3.16
CA VAL A 142 20.46 -13.10 -3.38
C VAL A 142 19.77 -12.81 -2.05
N LEU A 143 19.30 -11.57 -1.87
CA LEU A 143 18.39 -11.20 -0.79
C LEU A 143 16.94 -11.33 -1.27
N ARG A 144 16.16 -12.16 -0.59
CA ARG A 144 14.69 -12.25 -0.68
C ARG A 144 14.09 -11.19 0.24
N LEU A 145 13.47 -10.15 -0.32
CA LEU A 145 12.95 -9.00 0.42
C LEU A 145 11.49 -8.75 0.06
N TYR A 146 10.57 -9.07 0.96
CA TYR A 146 9.13 -9.08 0.68
C TYR A 146 8.27 -8.78 1.92
N GLY A 147 6.96 -8.57 1.72
CA GLY A 147 6.00 -8.35 2.79
C GLY A 147 5.71 -9.64 3.58
N ASN A 148 5.49 -9.53 4.87
CA ASN A 148 5.27 -10.68 5.76
C ASN A 148 3.87 -11.28 5.59
N TYR A 149 3.66 -12.06 4.50
CA TYR A 149 2.43 -12.80 4.20
C TYR A 149 2.72 -14.29 4.06
N GLY A 150 1.77 -15.13 4.56
CA GLY A 150 1.99 -16.57 4.66
C GLY A 150 2.28 -17.25 3.33
N GLY A 151 1.62 -16.86 2.25
CA GLY A 151 1.86 -17.42 0.92
C GLY A 151 3.26 -17.09 0.39
N ASP A 152 3.67 -15.81 0.54
CA ASP A 152 5.00 -15.35 0.11
C ASP A 152 6.11 -16.03 0.93
N ILE A 153 5.93 -16.18 2.24
CA ILE A 153 6.88 -16.88 3.10
C ILE A 153 7.08 -18.30 2.61
N MET A 154 6.00 -19.05 2.48
CA MET A 154 6.06 -20.47 2.08
C MET A 154 6.75 -20.64 0.71
N ASN A 155 6.36 -19.85 -0.28
CA ASN A 155 6.87 -19.98 -1.63
C ASN A 155 8.32 -19.48 -1.77
N PHE A 156 8.71 -18.39 -1.07
CA PHE A 156 10.11 -17.96 -1.03
C PHE A 156 11.02 -18.90 -0.25
N ASP A 157 10.53 -19.55 0.79
CA ASP A 157 11.32 -20.56 1.51
C ASP A 157 11.58 -21.78 0.60
N MET A 158 10.56 -22.28 -0.11
CA MET A 158 10.73 -23.34 -1.11
C MET A 158 11.70 -22.92 -2.24
N ALA A 159 11.57 -21.70 -2.76
CA ALA A 159 12.48 -21.18 -3.78
C ALA A 159 13.92 -21.06 -3.24
N GLY A 160 14.09 -20.69 -1.97
CA GLY A 160 15.39 -20.67 -1.29
C GLY A 160 16.04 -22.05 -1.23
N GLU A 161 15.29 -23.09 -0.84
CA GLU A 161 15.76 -24.47 -0.84
C GLU A 161 16.18 -24.94 -2.25
N MET A 162 15.42 -24.54 -3.29
CA MET A 162 15.80 -24.84 -4.68
C MET A 162 17.16 -24.22 -5.05
N LEU A 163 17.41 -22.98 -4.64
CA LEU A 163 18.68 -22.30 -4.93
C LEU A 163 19.86 -22.83 -4.12
N GLU A 164 19.65 -23.34 -2.90
CA GLU A 164 20.69 -24.03 -2.13
C GLU A 164 21.20 -25.28 -2.86
N LEU A 165 20.32 -26.02 -3.56
CA LEU A 165 20.71 -27.17 -4.40
C LEU A 165 21.55 -26.77 -5.63
N GLU A 166 21.56 -25.48 -5.98
CA GLU A 166 22.32 -24.90 -7.08
C GLU A 166 23.55 -24.12 -6.58
N ASP A 167 23.92 -24.26 -5.30
CA ASP A 167 25.04 -23.56 -4.66
C ASP A 167 24.88 -22.00 -4.70
N ILE A 168 23.65 -21.50 -4.76
CA ILE A 168 23.35 -20.07 -4.74
C ILE A 168 22.99 -19.64 -3.32
N ALA A 169 23.87 -18.86 -2.68
CA ALA A 169 23.64 -18.34 -1.35
C ALA A 169 22.46 -17.35 -1.36
N SER A 170 21.55 -17.47 -0.40
CA SER A 170 20.46 -16.52 -0.23
C SER A 170 20.14 -16.20 1.23
N SER A 171 19.53 -15.03 1.46
CA SER A 171 19.05 -14.59 2.77
C SER A 171 17.64 -14.02 2.64
N THR A 172 16.93 -13.84 3.77
CA THR A 172 15.55 -13.36 3.79
C THR A 172 15.40 -12.19 4.75
N VAL A 173 14.68 -11.16 4.30
CA VAL A 173 14.13 -10.10 5.15
C VAL A 173 12.63 -9.97 4.85
N LYS A 174 11.82 -10.07 5.90
CA LYS A 174 10.36 -9.88 5.85
C LYS A 174 10.02 -8.53 6.45
N VAL A 175 9.33 -7.70 5.68
CA VAL A 175 8.84 -6.41 6.15
C VAL A 175 7.52 -6.60 6.87
N ALA A 176 7.42 -6.08 8.10
CA ALA A 176 6.28 -6.24 9.01
C ALA A 176 5.96 -4.90 9.70
N ASP A 177 5.67 -3.88 8.89
CA ASP A 177 5.57 -2.49 9.30
C ASP A 177 4.17 -2.04 9.74
N ASP A 178 3.11 -2.81 9.46
CA ASP A 178 1.72 -2.44 9.75
C ASP A 178 1.38 -2.58 11.24
N VAL A 179 1.42 -1.46 11.96
CA VAL A 179 1.19 -1.41 13.41
C VAL A 179 -0.24 -1.81 13.82
N ALA A 180 -1.20 -1.72 12.89
CA ALA A 180 -2.59 -2.08 13.15
C ALA A 180 -2.84 -3.60 13.18
N SER A 181 -1.98 -4.40 12.55
CA SER A 181 -2.23 -5.81 12.30
C SER A 181 -1.85 -6.75 13.45
N ALA A 182 -1.00 -6.32 14.38
CA ALA A 182 -0.68 -7.05 15.62
C ALA A 182 -0.02 -6.13 16.66
N PRO A 183 -0.15 -6.41 17.97
CA PRO A 183 0.48 -5.63 19.02
C PRO A 183 2.02 -5.67 18.93
N PHE A 184 2.68 -4.67 19.53
CA PHE A 184 4.15 -4.53 19.47
C PHE A 184 4.91 -5.78 19.96
N ALA A 185 4.41 -6.46 20.99
CA ALA A 185 5.00 -7.71 21.49
C ALA A 185 5.00 -8.85 20.46
N GLU A 186 4.11 -8.79 19.49
CA GLU A 186 3.97 -9.77 18.39
C GLU A 186 4.26 -9.15 17.01
N ARG A 187 5.05 -8.07 16.95
CA ARG A 187 5.30 -7.31 15.71
C ARG A 187 5.83 -8.16 14.54
N GLN A 188 6.48 -9.28 14.82
CA GLN A 188 6.93 -10.23 13.81
C GLN A 188 5.78 -10.93 13.05
N LYS A 189 4.53 -10.82 13.56
CA LYS A 189 3.33 -11.35 12.87
C LYS A 189 2.62 -10.30 12.01
N ARG A 190 3.09 -9.04 12.05
CA ARG A 190 2.48 -7.94 11.32
C ARG A 190 2.56 -8.13 9.82
N ARG A 191 1.61 -7.54 9.12
CA ARG A 191 1.62 -7.44 7.66
C ARG A 191 2.72 -6.49 7.19
N GLY A 192 3.24 -6.71 5.96
CA GLY A 192 4.11 -5.77 5.26
C GLY A 192 3.29 -4.88 4.33
N VAL A 193 3.43 -3.58 4.45
CA VAL A 193 2.69 -2.60 3.65
C VAL A 193 3.65 -1.54 3.06
N ALA A 194 3.38 -0.26 3.15
CA ALA A 194 4.16 0.77 2.47
C ALA A 194 5.61 0.93 2.96
N GLY A 195 5.96 0.42 4.15
CA GLY A 195 7.34 0.38 4.64
C GLY A 195 8.30 -0.43 3.78
N MET A 196 7.78 -1.36 2.96
CA MET A 196 8.57 -2.11 1.97
C MET A 196 9.34 -1.18 1.02
N VAL A 197 8.78 -0.02 0.68
CA VAL A 197 9.39 0.97 -0.21
C VAL A 197 10.75 1.44 0.34
N TYR A 198 10.81 1.71 1.63
CA TYR A 198 12.07 2.07 2.29
C TYR A 198 13.05 0.90 2.33
N ALA A 199 12.58 -0.30 2.65
CA ALA A 199 13.44 -1.50 2.68
C ALA A 199 14.04 -1.80 1.30
N PHE A 200 13.26 -1.68 0.21
CA PHE A 200 13.76 -1.81 -1.17
C PHE A 200 14.84 -0.79 -1.49
N LYS A 201 14.61 0.47 -1.09
CA LYS A 201 15.57 1.56 -1.33
C LYS A 201 16.89 1.34 -0.58
N ILE A 202 16.83 0.99 0.68
CA ILE A 202 18.02 0.78 1.51
C ILE A 202 18.81 -0.44 1.03
N ALA A 203 18.14 -1.58 0.78
CA ALA A 203 18.78 -2.79 0.28
C ALA A 203 19.42 -2.58 -1.10
N GLY A 204 18.68 -1.95 -2.02
CA GLY A 204 19.18 -1.65 -3.37
C GLY A 204 20.38 -0.72 -3.37
N ALA A 205 20.37 0.35 -2.56
CA ALA A 205 21.50 1.25 -2.41
C ALA A 205 22.72 0.53 -1.83
N ALA A 206 22.56 -0.28 -0.79
CA ALA A 206 23.63 -1.07 -0.18
C ALA A 206 24.26 -2.06 -1.18
N ALA A 207 23.44 -2.71 -2.02
CA ALA A 207 23.93 -3.60 -3.07
C ALA A 207 24.68 -2.83 -4.18
N GLU A 208 24.22 -1.63 -4.55
CA GLU A 208 24.93 -0.76 -5.53
C GLU A 208 26.27 -0.24 -4.97
N GLU A 209 26.44 -0.07 -3.68
CA GLU A 209 27.72 0.22 -3.03
C GLU A 209 28.67 -0.99 -3.03
N GLY A 210 28.21 -2.18 -3.39
CA GLY A 210 29.01 -3.41 -3.46
C GLY A 210 29.19 -4.10 -2.12
N LEU A 211 28.31 -3.86 -1.16
CA LEU A 211 28.30 -4.56 0.13
C LEU A 211 27.96 -6.05 -0.09
N ASN A 212 28.50 -6.91 0.76
CA ASN A 212 28.24 -8.34 0.72
C ASN A 212 26.81 -8.69 1.20
N LEU A 213 26.37 -9.92 0.96
CA LEU A 213 25.03 -10.39 1.29
C LEU A 213 24.66 -10.18 2.78
N GLN A 214 25.59 -10.43 3.69
CA GLN A 214 25.34 -10.26 5.13
C GLN A 214 25.04 -8.80 5.48
N GLU A 215 25.82 -7.85 4.96
CA GLU A 215 25.65 -6.42 5.24
C GLU A 215 24.38 -5.87 4.55
N VAL A 216 24.11 -6.26 3.30
CA VAL A 216 22.86 -5.89 2.61
C VAL A 216 21.65 -6.40 3.40
N THR A 217 21.70 -7.65 3.90
CA THR A 217 20.62 -8.23 4.71
C THR A 217 20.45 -7.48 6.04
N ARG A 218 21.56 -7.16 6.72
CA ARG A 218 21.53 -6.38 7.98
C ARG A 218 20.89 -5.02 7.79
N LEU A 219 21.23 -4.32 6.70
CA LEU A 219 20.70 -2.99 6.38
C LEU A 219 19.22 -3.04 5.98
N ALA A 220 18.83 -4.04 5.19
CA ALA A 220 17.43 -4.27 4.83
C ALA A 220 16.58 -4.57 6.07
N GLN A 221 17.08 -5.42 6.99
CA GLN A 221 16.41 -5.71 8.27
C GLN A 221 16.30 -4.46 9.13
N LYS A 222 17.38 -3.68 9.24
CA LYS A 222 17.38 -2.41 9.95
C LYS A 222 16.34 -1.44 9.39
N ALA A 223 16.18 -1.36 8.07
CA ALA A 223 15.15 -0.54 7.46
C ALA A 223 13.74 -1.05 7.81
N ALA A 224 13.49 -2.34 7.69
CA ALA A 224 12.22 -2.95 8.09
C ALA A 224 11.89 -2.69 9.57
N ASP A 225 12.87 -2.81 10.46
CA ASP A 225 12.71 -2.59 11.90
C ASP A 225 12.46 -1.11 12.27
N ASN A 226 12.79 -0.16 11.40
CA ASN A 226 12.63 1.28 11.62
C ASN A 226 11.43 1.89 10.88
N ALA A 227 10.67 1.13 10.13
CA ALA A 227 9.44 1.55 9.49
C ALA A 227 8.20 1.19 10.33
N ARG A 228 7.24 2.12 10.41
CA ARG A 228 5.91 1.91 11.02
C ARG A 228 4.86 2.52 10.13
N SER A 229 3.88 1.72 9.77
CA SER A 229 2.80 2.14 8.86
C SER A 229 1.43 1.86 9.46
N MET A 230 0.47 2.70 9.11
CA MET A 230 -0.94 2.45 9.36
C MET A 230 -1.77 3.13 8.28
N GLY A 231 -2.87 2.50 7.88
CA GLY A 231 -3.75 2.99 6.82
C GLY A 231 -5.16 3.30 7.29
N VAL A 232 -5.90 3.98 6.42
CA VAL A 232 -7.35 4.18 6.49
C VAL A 232 -7.95 3.86 5.13
N ALA A 233 -9.05 3.11 5.10
CA ALA A 233 -9.82 2.84 3.90
C ALA A 233 -11.15 3.61 3.91
N LEU A 234 -11.50 4.18 2.75
CA LEU A 234 -12.71 4.96 2.51
C LEU A 234 -13.67 4.26 1.52
N SER A 235 -13.15 3.40 0.66
CA SER A 235 -13.94 2.52 -0.20
C SER A 235 -13.17 1.26 -0.58
N PRO A 236 -13.86 0.15 -0.88
CA PRO A 236 -13.20 -1.08 -1.33
C PRO A 236 -12.67 -0.97 -2.76
N CYS A 237 -11.78 -1.90 -3.11
CA CYS A 237 -11.50 -2.23 -4.50
C CYS A 237 -12.28 -3.48 -4.95
N ILE A 238 -12.35 -3.69 -6.27
CA ILE A 238 -12.99 -4.87 -6.88
C ILE A 238 -11.92 -5.74 -7.52
N VAL A 239 -11.71 -6.94 -6.98
CA VAL A 239 -10.80 -7.92 -7.58
C VAL A 239 -11.42 -8.46 -8.87
N PRO A 240 -10.71 -8.38 -10.03
CA PRO A 240 -11.27 -8.73 -11.34
C PRO A 240 -11.89 -10.12 -11.40
N MET A 241 -11.20 -11.16 -10.95
CA MET A 241 -11.70 -12.54 -10.96
C MET A 241 -12.89 -12.76 -10.04
N ALA A 242 -12.93 -12.06 -8.89
CA ALA A 242 -14.03 -12.19 -7.93
C ALA A 242 -15.28 -11.41 -8.37
N GLY A 243 -15.10 -10.31 -9.13
CA GLY A 243 -16.18 -9.45 -9.62
C GLY A 243 -17.00 -8.78 -8.50
N LYS A 244 -16.46 -8.72 -7.28
CA LYS A 244 -17.10 -8.17 -6.10
C LYS A 244 -16.11 -7.35 -5.25
N PRO A 245 -16.61 -6.40 -4.43
CA PRO A 245 -15.79 -5.63 -3.51
C PRO A 245 -15.06 -6.53 -2.50
N THR A 246 -13.86 -6.10 -2.08
CA THR A 246 -13.05 -6.79 -1.05
C THR A 246 -13.68 -6.70 0.34
N PHE A 247 -14.38 -5.62 0.61
CA PHE A 247 -15.14 -5.38 1.85
C PHE A 247 -16.32 -4.43 1.54
N THR A 248 -17.08 -4.02 2.55
CA THR A 248 -18.17 -3.03 2.42
C THR A 248 -18.02 -1.97 3.50
N LEU A 249 -18.29 -0.72 3.15
CA LEU A 249 -18.45 0.41 4.08
C LEU A 249 -19.75 1.13 3.72
N GLU A 250 -20.43 1.70 4.73
CA GLU A 250 -21.54 2.61 4.50
C GLU A 250 -21.02 3.96 3.95
N GLU A 251 -21.91 4.80 3.43
CA GLU A 251 -21.55 6.03 2.72
C GLU A 251 -20.70 7.02 3.57
N ASN A 252 -20.93 7.06 4.88
CA ASN A 252 -20.24 7.94 5.82
C ASN A 252 -19.29 7.16 6.76
N GLU A 253 -18.82 5.99 6.37
CA GLU A 253 -17.91 5.18 7.17
C GLU A 253 -16.50 5.21 6.62
N MET A 254 -15.55 5.02 7.52
CA MET A 254 -14.15 4.70 7.21
C MET A 254 -13.68 3.52 8.08
N GLU A 255 -12.63 2.84 7.68
CA GLU A 255 -12.01 1.79 8.48
C GLU A 255 -10.52 2.07 8.69
N ILE A 256 -10.15 2.26 9.95
CA ILE A 256 -8.78 2.55 10.39
C ILE A 256 -8.00 1.24 10.55
N GLY A 257 -6.77 1.18 10.01
CA GLY A 257 -5.89 0.02 10.09
C GLY A 257 -6.15 -1.06 9.05
N MET A 258 -6.94 -0.77 7.99
CA MET A 258 -7.21 -1.69 6.90
C MET A 258 -5.91 -2.10 6.20
N GLY A 259 -5.78 -3.40 5.87
CA GLY A 259 -4.68 -3.93 5.08
C GLY A 259 -4.83 -3.71 3.58
N ILE A 260 -3.73 -3.91 2.82
CA ILE A 260 -3.70 -3.64 1.38
C ILE A 260 -4.45 -4.66 0.53
N HIS A 261 -4.90 -5.78 1.09
CA HIS A 261 -5.79 -6.75 0.41
C HIS A 261 -7.25 -6.60 0.87
N GLY A 262 -7.56 -5.60 1.72
CA GLY A 262 -8.87 -5.44 2.35
C GLY A 262 -9.04 -6.27 3.62
N GLU A 263 -7.94 -6.66 4.28
CA GLU A 263 -7.99 -7.31 5.59
C GLU A 263 -8.53 -6.34 6.64
N PRO A 264 -9.39 -6.82 7.56
CA PRO A 264 -10.02 -5.96 8.56
C PRO A 264 -9.02 -5.10 9.34
N GLY A 265 -9.42 -3.86 9.59
CA GLY A 265 -8.67 -2.90 10.39
C GLY A 265 -8.86 -3.07 11.89
N VAL A 266 -8.49 -2.02 12.63
CA VAL A 266 -8.65 -1.97 14.09
C VAL A 266 -10.07 -1.62 14.48
N HIS A 267 -10.65 -0.64 13.80
CA HIS A 267 -12.04 -0.24 14.01
C HIS A 267 -12.63 0.46 12.79
N ARG A 268 -13.95 0.35 12.70
CA ARG A 268 -14.80 1.05 11.74
C ARG A 268 -15.60 2.12 12.45
N GLY A 269 -15.81 3.26 11.81
CA GLY A 269 -16.58 4.37 12.38
C GLY A 269 -16.92 5.44 11.37
N GLU A 270 -17.55 6.52 11.83
CA GLU A 270 -17.91 7.66 10.99
C GLU A 270 -16.68 8.32 10.39
N LEU A 271 -16.83 8.82 9.16
CA LEU A 271 -15.79 9.58 8.46
C LEU A 271 -15.41 10.83 9.27
N LYS A 272 -14.11 10.96 9.55
CA LYS A 272 -13.55 12.10 10.29
C LYS A 272 -12.90 13.11 9.36
N PRO A 273 -12.71 14.37 9.79
CA PRO A 273 -11.84 15.33 9.11
C PRO A 273 -10.41 14.77 8.95
N ALA A 274 -9.72 15.17 7.88
CA ALA A 274 -8.38 14.69 7.55
C ALA A 274 -7.37 14.84 8.69
N ASP A 275 -7.41 15.98 9.42
CA ASP A 275 -6.54 16.21 10.57
C ASP A 275 -6.77 15.18 11.69
N ALA A 276 -8.01 14.81 11.95
CA ALA A 276 -8.35 13.82 12.98
C ALA A 276 -7.91 12.41 12.56
N VAL A 277 -8.03 12.07 11.28
CA VAL A 277 -7.52 10.81 10.72
C VAL A 277 -5.99 10.76 10.81
N ALA A 278 -5.31 11.83 10.41
CA ALA A 278 -3.84 11.93 10.51
C ALA A 278 -3.36 11.82 11.95
N ASP A 279 -4.06 12.48 12.89
CA ASP A 279 -3.73 12.42 14.32
C ASP A 279 -3.85 11.01 14.88
N GLU A 280 -4.96 10.31 14.61
CA GLU A 280 -5.20 8.96 15.09
C GLU A 280 -4.16 7.95 14.59
N ILE A 281 -3.86 8.01 13.28
CA ILE A 281 -2.83 7.16 12.68
C ILE A 281 -1.46 7.46 13.29
N LEU A 282 -1.09 8.75 13.37
CA LEU A 282 0.21 9.16 13.87
C LEU A 282 0.38 8.86 15.36
N ASP A 283 -0.67 9.03 16.18
CA ASP A 283 -0.64 8.69 17.61
C ASP A 283 -0.34 7.20 17.81
N THR A 284 -0.99 6.34 17.02
CA THR A 284 -0.75 4.88 17.06
C THR A 284 0.69 4.54 16.66
N ILE A 285 1.22 5.16 15.61
CA ILE A 285 2.60 4.95 15.17
C ILE A 285 3.59 5.45 16.23
N LEU A 286 3.38 6.64 16.77
CA LEU A 286 4.28 7.27 17.75
C LEU A 286 4.28 6.56 19.10
N ALA A 287 3.22 5.88 19.48
CA ALA A 287 3.16 5.09 20.69
C ALA A 287 4.24 3.98 20.73
N GLU A 288 4.72 3.56 19.56
CA GLU A 288 5.77 2.55 19.40
C GLU A 288 7.15 3.13 19.08
N CYS A 289 7.22 4.43 18.86
CA CYS A 289 8.44 5.12 18.48
C CYS A 289 8.95 5.98 19.63
N SER A 290 10.15 5.72 20.14
CA SER A 290 10.80 6.60 21.12
C SER A 290 11.36 7.86 20.44
N LEU A 291 10.47 8.63 19.76
CA LEU A 291 10.87 9.83 19.03
C LEU A 291 11.31 10.92 20.03
N LYS A 292 12.49 11.50 19.79
CA LYS A 292 13.06 12.59 20.59
C LYS A 292 13.32 13.80 19.71
N SER A 293 13.37 14.98 20.32
CA SER A 293 13.79 16.20 19.62
C SER A 293 15.16 15.99 18.97
N GLY A 294 15.28 16.41 17.71
CA GLY A 294 16.47 16.22 16.88
C GLY A 294 16.52 14.90 16.10
N ASN A 295 15.62 13.94 16.38
CA ASN A 295 15.57 12.74 15.56
C ASN A 295 15.21 13.08 14.10
N ARG A 296 15.80 12.34 13.19
CA ARG A 296 15.56 12.47 11.75
C ARG A 296 14.59 11.38 11.30
N VAL A 297 13.61 11.74 10.48
CA VAL A 297 12.57 10.83 10.01
C VAL A 297 12.28 11.07 8.53
N SER A 298 11.92 10.05 7.79
CA SER A 298 11.23 10.19 6.52
C SER A 298 9.77 9.81 6.70
N ILE A 299 8.89 10.52 5.99
CA ILE A 299 7.45 10.29 6.02
C ILE A 299 7.00 9.92 4.61
N LEU A 300 6.24 8.85 4.53
CA LEU A 300 5.51 8.49 3.32
C LEU A 300 4.01 8.61 3.59
N VAL A 301 3.35 9.55 2.90
CA VAL A 301 1.89 9.63 2.81
C VAL A 301 1.47 9.06 1.47
N ASN A 302 0.86 7.88 1.53
CA ASN A 302 0.63 7.02 0.40
C ASN A 302 -0.87 6.89 0.07
N SER A 303 -1.24 7.06 -1.20
CA SER A 303 -2.58 6.71 -1.70
C SER A 303 -2.73 5.18 -1.80
N LEU A 304 -3.85 4.65 -1.34
CA LEU A 304 -4.19 3.24 -1.57
C LEU A 304 -4.66 2.96 -3.02
N GLY A 305 -4.78 4.01 -3.84
CA GLY A 305 -5.05 3.90 -5.28
C GLY A 305 -5.95 4.98 -5.84
N ALA A 306 -7.12 5.23 -5.26
CA ALA A 306 -8.09 6.20 -5.76
C ALA A 306 -7.98 7.59 -5.11
N THR A 307 -7.34 7.74 -3.96
CA THR A 307 -7.21 9.02 -3.26
C THR A 307 -6.29 9.96 -4.04
N PRO A 308 -6.74 11.18 -4.40
CA PRO A 308 -5.97 12.14 -5.18
C PRO A 308 -4.85 12.79 -4.36
N LEU A 309 -3.88 13.38 -5.06
CA LEU A 309 -2.68 13.97 -4.44
C LEU A 309 -3.02 15.11 -3.47
N GLU A 310 -4.03 15.91 -3.78
CA GLU A 310 -4.46 17.04 -2.95
C GLU A 310 -4.83 16.60 -1.53
N GLU A 311 -5.58 15.52 -1.41
CA GLU A 311 -5.97 14.95 -0.12
C GLU A 311 -4.76 14.40 0.65
N LEU A 312 -3.80 13.78 -0.06
CA LEU A 312 -2.55 13.32 0.57
C LEU A 312 -1.71 14.49 1.09
N TYR A 313 -1.66 15.62 0.39
CA TYR A 313 -0.96 16.80 0.87
C TYR A 313 -1.65 17.46 2.08
N ILE A 314 -2.99 17.38 2.19
CA ILE A 314 -3.73 17.80 3.39
C ILE A 314 -3.30 16.93 4.59
N LEU A 315 -3.28 15.59 4.44
CA LEU A 315 -2.79 14.68 5.47
C LEU A 315 -1.33 14.95 5.82
N TYR A 316 -0.47 15.13 4.82
CA TYR A 316 0.95 15.42 5.03
C TYR A 316 1.19 16.69 5.82
N ALA A 317 0.46 17.78 5.52
CA ALA A 317 0.59 19.04 6.25
C ALA A 317 0.36 18.83 7.75
N ARG A 318 -0.70 18.09 8.13
CA ARG A 318 -0.99 17.79 9.53
C ARG A 318 0.11 16.93 10.17
N VAL A 319 0.59 15.90 9.48
CA VAL A 319 1.66 15.01 9.97
C VAL A 319 2.96 15.81 10.19
N ALA A 320 3.32 16.66 9.22
CA ALA A 320 4.51 17.50 9.30
C ALA A 320 4.45 18.45 10.50
N ASP A 321 3.34 19.18 10.68
CA ASP A 321 3.11 20.07 11.81
C ASP A 321 3.29 19.35 13.17
N ARG A 322 2.78 18.12 13.28
CA ARG A 322 2.89 17.31 14.49
C ARG A 322 4.33 16.92 14.80
N LEU A 323 5.05 16.42 13.78
CA LEU A 323 6.44 15.97 13.93
C LEU A 323 7.39 17.14 14.21
N GLU A 324 7.19 18.28 13.58
CA GLU A 324 7.96 19.50 13.83
C GLU A 324 7.75 20.01 15.27
N LYS A 325 6.53 19.99 15.79
CA LYS A 325 6.23 20.31 17.21
C LYS A 325 6.90 19.37 18.19
N LEU A 326 7.14 18.11 17.81
CA LEU A 326 7.94 17.15 18.59
C LEU A 326 9.46 17.35 18.45
N GLY A 327 9.88 18.30 17.59
CA GLY A 327 11.28 18.61 17.32
C GLY A 327 11.95 17.60 16.36
N ALA A 328 11.20 16.78 15.64
CA ALA A 328 11.74 15.89 14.63
C ALA A 328 12.13 16.65 13.37
N GLN A 329 13.15 16.17 12.66
CA GLN A 329 13.59 16.71 11.38
C GLN A 329 13.12 15.80 10.24
N ILE A 330 12.23 16.31 9.38
CA ILE A 330 11.73 15.55 8.24
C ILE A 330 12.76 15.58 7.10
N VAL A 331 13.11 14.41 6.59
CA VAL A 331 14.08 14.18 5.53
C VAL A 331 13.41 13.43 4.38
N MET A 332 13.50 13.94 3.16
CA MET A 332 12.96 13.31 1.94
C MET A 332 11.52 12.80 2.13
N PRO A 333 10.55 13.67 2.38
CA PRO A 333 9.16 13.24 2.47
C PRO A 333 8.68 12.70 1.12
N LEU A 334 7.88 11.66 1.17
CA LEU A 334 7.27 11.02 0.01
C LEU A 334 5.73 11.18 0.10
N VAL A 335 5.11 11.78 -0.91
CA VAL A 335 3.66 11.94 -0.99
C VAL A 335 3.20 11.49 -2.38
N GLY A 336 2.33 10.48 -2.44
CA GLY A 336 1.87 9.97 -3.73
C GLY A 336 1.40 8.53 -3.69
N ARG A 337 1.48 7.85 -4.84
CA ARG A 337 1.20 6.42 -4.99
C ARG A 337 2.48 5.62 -4.91
N TYR A 338 2.66 4.86 -3.85
CA TYR A 338 3.87 4.05 -3.61
C TYR A 338 3.53 2.58 -3.34
N ALA A 339 2.42 2.30 -2.65
CA ALA A 339 1.91 0.97 -2.37
C ALA A 339 0.38 1.02 -2.41
N THR A 340 -0.23 0.45 -3.44
CA THR A 340 -1.67 0.58 -3.67
C THR A 340 -2.44 -0.71 -3.41
N SER A 341 -3.73 -0.62 -3.45
CA SER A 341 -4.69 -1.72 -3.44
C SER A 341 -5.71 -1.49 -4.57
N MET A 342 -5.24 -1.61 -5.82
CA MET A 342 -6.01 -1.31 -7.02
C MET A 342 -6.63 0.11 -6.98
N GLU A 343 -7.96 0.21 -7.01
CA GLU A 343 -8.72 1.46 -6.90
C GLU A 343 -9.31 1.72 -5.50
N MET A 344 -8.77 1.12 -4.44
CA MET A 344 -9.19 1.43 -3.07
C MET A 344 -9.03 2.91 -2.78
N ALA A 345 -10.08 3.58 -2.33
CA ALA A 345 -9.94 4.91 -1.77
C ALA A 345 -9.47 4.81 -0.33
N GLY A 346 -8.49 5.63 0.02
CA GLY A 346 -7.86 5.64 1.32
C GLY A 346 -6.40 6.07 1.24
N ALA A 347 -5.77 6.12 2.37
CA ALA A 347 -4.37 6.52 2.49
C ALA A 347 -3.66 5.72 3.58
N SER A 348 -2.32 5.69 3.53
CA SER A 348 -1.51 5.22 4.65
C SER A 348 -0.40 6.21 4.97
N ILE A 349 0.01 6.24 6.23
CA ILE A 349 1.13 7.03 6.72
C ILE A 349 2.19 6.04 7.19
N THR A 350 3.43 6.23 6.70
CA THR A 350 4.60 5.49 7.16
C THR A 350 5.60 6.44 7.77
N LEU A 351 5.99 6.22 9.01
CA LEU A 351 7.12 6.87 9.67
C LEU A 351 8.35 5.96 9.55
N PHE A 352 9.43 6.50 9.00
CA PHE A 352 10.71 5.82 8.89
C PHE A 352 11.77 6.55 9.70
N LEU A 353 12.23 5.92 10.79
CA LEU A 353 13.25 6.47 11.66
C LEU A 353 14.63 6.35 11.00
N LEU A 354 15.38 7.45 10.97
CA LEU A 354 16.67 7.53 10.33
C LEU A 354 17.80 7.71 11.34
N ASP A 355 18.85 6.93 11.17
CA ASP A 355 20.18 7.26 11.64
C ASP A 355 21.05 7.68 10.44
N SER A 356 22.34 7.97 10.66
CA SER A 356 23.26 8.42 9.61
C SER A 356 23.45 7.40 8.49
N GLU A 357 23.42 6.10 8.79
CA GLU A 357 23.60 5.01 7.84
C GLU A 357 22.35 4.87 6.93
N LEU A 358 21.16 4.80 7.54
CA LEU A 358 19.91 4.72 6.79
C LEU A 358 19.65 5.98 5.96
N GLU A 359 19.98 7.17 6.49
CA GLU A 359 19.82 8.42 5.74
C GLU A 359 20.75 8.49 4.53
N ALA A 360 22.02 8.08 4.67
CA ALA A 360 22.96 8.04 3.55
C ALA A 360 22.44 7.14 2.41
N LEU A 361 21.97 5.93 2.74
CA LEU A 361 21.41 4.99 1.77
C LEU A 361 20.06 5.45 1.20
N LEU A 362 19.23 6.14 1.99
CA LEU A 362 17.97 6.72 1.50
C LEU A 362 18.25 7.80 0.45
N ARG A 363 19.29 8.61 0.64
CA ARG A 363 19.72 9.67 -0.29
C ARG A 363 20.54 9.17 -1.47
N ALA A 364 21.05 7.94 -1.43
CA ALA A 364 21.84 7.38 -2.51
C ALA A 364 21.06 7.32 -3.82
N PRO A 365 21.71 7.51 -4.98
CA PRO A 365 21.01 7.48 -6.27
C PRO A 365 20.25 6.18 -6.51
N SER A 366 19.04 6.30 -7.05
CA SER A 366 18.23 5.17 -7.49
C SER A 366 17.24 5.59 -8.56
N GLU A 367 16.86 4.66 -9.43
CA GLU A 367 15.96 4.96 -10.53
C GLU A 367 15.13 3.74 -10.95
N CYS A 368 13.83 3.94 -11.01
CA CYS A 368 12.84 3.07 -11.67
C CYS A 368 11.77 3.95 -12.34
N ALA A 369 10.80 3.37 -13.02
CA ALA A 369 9.76 4.15 -13.70
C ALA A 369 8.89 5.01 -12.76
N PHE A 370 8.85 4.70 -11.47
CA PHE A 370 7.93 5.34 -10.49
C PHE A 370 8.66 6.17 -9.43
N TRP A 371 9.98 6.02 -9.31
CA TRP A 371 10.74 6.75 -8.29
C TRP A 371 12.19 6.95 -8.71
N LYS A 372 12.66 8.19 -8.54
CA LYS A 372 14.04 8.58 -8.83
C LYS A 372 14.62 9.40 -7.69
N VAL A 373 15.84 9.03 -7.28
CA VAL A 373 16.71 9.80 -6.39
C VAL A 373 18.00 10.09 -7.15
N THR A 374 18.34 11.36 -7.28
CA THR A 374 19.53 11.84 -8.05
C THR A 374 20.68 12.22 -7.14
#